data_4f2cdce515491b8389060e20d5677d37
#
_entry.id   4f2cdce515491b8389060e20d5677d37
#
_cell.length_a   1.000
_cell.length_b   1.000
_cell.length_c   1.000
_cell.angle_alpha   90.00
_cell.angle_beta   90.00
_cell.angle_gamma   90.00
#
_symmetry.space_group_name_H-M   'P 1'
#
loop_
_entity.id
_entity.type
_entity.pdbx_description
1 polymer ?
#
loop_
_entity_poly.entity_id
_entity_poly.type
_entity_poly.pdbx_seq_one_letter_code
_entity_poly.pdbx_strand_id
1 'polypeptide(L)'
;MNRKLWYNGPNYTADSVIINPIAQKILLIKRSSGEWALPGGFVNPEEDSFTAAIRETKEETGTIISNNPILIYKGLVNDPRNSQTSWIETSVYLFIVNELSEVSGRDDAIDAAWLPLDNLPKLYASHDEIVTRAIDYLSCRSLIKIAEFSENYRNINGGHMQYDKIIATKNDHSVFIKRTSTKYGDIKRNRLRQYLRKEAFTISYLRCHGYSGIPSRSILRDDDTFIMETMTSNEGWLWRAKNETLDAYVKSAKEKFDELENIPLPPDTFDIESSRDSFIKEGWASLDEQKIAKLRELSLGFLDRLT
;
A
#
# COMPACT_ATOMS: atom_id res chain seq x y z
N MET A 1 -1.39 -20.02 -24.20
CA MET A 1 -1.27 -19.02 -25.29
C MET A 1 -1.49 -17.65 -24.68
N ASN A 2 -0.50 -16.74 -24.72
CA ASN A 2 -0.73 -15.36 -24.28
C ASN A 2 -1.72 -14.69 -25.23
N ARG A 3 -2.94 -14.37 -24.77
CA ARG A 3 -3.89 -13.59 -25.56
C ARG A 3 -3.26 -12.22 -25.82
N LYS A 4 -3.16 -11.83 -27.09
CA LYS A 4 -2.70 -10.51 -27.51
C LYS A 4 -3.68 -9.45 -26.96
N LEU A 5 -3.16 -8.34 -26.47
CA LEU A 5 -4.00 -7.19 -26.07
C LEU A 5 -4.74 -6.62 -27.30
N TRP A 6 -5.90 -6.06 -27.07
CA TRP A 6 -6.83 -5.66 -28.15
C TRP A 6 -6.42 -4.34 -28.81
N TYR A 7 -5.83 -3.43 -28.05
CA TYR A 7 -5.52 -2.08 -28.52
C TYR A 7 -4.02 -1.78 -28.41
N ASN A 8 -3.52 -0.96 -29.30
CA ASN A 8 -2.26 -0.27 -29.10
C ASN A 8 -2.46 0.81 -28.03
N GLY A 9 -1.47 0.97 -27.14
CA GLY A 9 -1.61 1.81 -25.97
C GLY A 9 -2.20 1.06 -24.76
N PRO A 10 -2.80 1.77 -23.81
CA PRO A 10 -3.35 1.19 -22.62
C PRO A 10 -4.60 0.35 -22.91
N ASN A 11 -4.64 -0.84 -22.32
CA ASN A 11 -5.83 -1.68 -22.23
C ASN A 11 -6.28 -1.67 -20.76
N TYR A 12 -7.43 -1.09 -20.50
CA TYR A 12 -7.90 -0.85 -19.15
C TYR A 12 -8.56 -2.09 -18.55
N THR A 13 -8.17 -2.40 -17.32
CA THR A 13 -8.77 -3.45 -16.49
C THR A 13 -9.24 -2.89 -15.16
N ALA A 14 -10.07 -3.65 -14.47
CA ALA A 14 -10.49 -3.35 -13.12
C ALA A 14 -10.49 -4.64 -12.30
N ASP A 15 -9.88 -4.57 -11.10
CA ASP A 15 -9.72 -5.70 -10.21
C ASP A 15 -10.31 -5.39 -8.82
N SER A 16 -10.80 -6.42 -8.15
CA SER A 16 -11.37 -6.34 -6.81
C SER A 16 -10.50 -7.05 -5.79
N VAL A 17 -10.04 -6.33 -4.77
CA VAL A 17 -9.48 -6.91 -3.55
C VAL A 17 -10.59 -6.98 -2.51
N ILE A 18 -11.09 -8.17 -2.23
CA ILE A 18 -12.22 -8.37 -1.31
C ILE A 18 -11.69 -9.08 -0.07
N ILE A 19 -11.63 -8.36 1.05
CA ILE A 19 -11.04 -8.86 2.31
C ILE A 19 -12.08 -8.85 3.42
N ASN A 20 -12.15 -9.98 4.13
CA ASN A 20 -12.76 -10.05 5.44
C ASN A 20 -11.65 -9.97 6.51
N PRO A 21 -11.46 -8.81 7.17
CA PRO A 21 -10.39 -8.65 8.15
C PRO A 21 -10.63 -9.45 9.44
N ILE A 22 -11.89 -9.74 9.78
CA ILE A 22 -12.25 -10.53 10.98
C ILE A 22 -11.86 -11.99 10.78
N ALA A 23 -12.20 -12.56 9.62
CA ALA A 23 -11.85 -13.93 9.29
C ALA A 23 -10.41 -14.05 8.72
N GLN A 24 -9.72 -12.93 8.51
CA GLN A 24 -8.40 -12.85 7.89
C GLN A 24 -8.32 -13.58 6.54
N LYS A 25 -9.33 -13.38 5.70
CA LYS A 25 -9.45 -14.03 4.39
C LYS A 25 -9.63 -13.04 3.26
N ILE A 26 -9.16 -13.44 2.10
CA ILE A 26 -9.33 -12.74 0.82
C ILE A 26 -10.05 -13.66 -0.17
N LEU A 27 -10.95 -13.08 -0.97
CA LEU A 27 -11.58 -13.80 -2.07
C LEU A 27 -10.66 -13.76 -3.29
N LEU A 28 -10.31 -14.93 -3.80
CA LEU A 28 -9.53 -15.10 -5.01
C LEU A 28 -10.24 -16.05 -5.98
N ILE A 29 -9.92 -15.90 -7.26
CA ILE A 29 -10.32 -16.81 -8.32
C ILE A 29 -9.14 -17.66 -8.79
N LYS A 30 -9.41 -18.83 -9.32
CA LYS A 30 -8.42 -19.67 -9.99
C LYS A 30 -8.64 -19.62 -11.49
N ARG A 31 -7.64 -19.14 -12.20
CA ARG A 31 -7.67 -19.02 -13.66
C ARG A 31 -7.55 -20.37 -14.33
N SER A 32 -7.95 -20.49 -15.60
CA SER A 32 -7.75 -21.69 -16.41
C SER A 32 -6.27 -22.11 -16.56
N SER A 33 -5.33 -21.18 -16.35
CA SER A 33 -3.89 -21.47 -16.26
C SER A 33 -3.46 -22.19 -14.99
N GLY A 34 -4.35 -22.26 -13.98
CA GLY A 34 -4.09 -22.85 -12.67
C GLY A 34 -3.59 -21.87 -11.61
N GLU A 35 -3.30 -20.63 -11.99
CA GLU A 35 -2.83 -19.58 -11.09
C GLU A 35 -4.01 -18.93 -10.37
N TRP A 36 -3.79 -18.54 -9.11
CA TRP A 36 -4.73 -17.71 -8.35
C TRP A 36 -4.58 -16.24 -8.72
N ALA A 37 -5.71 -15.52 -8.74
CA ALA A 37 -5.77 -14.11 -9.12
C ALA A 37 -6.86 -13.36 -8.34
N LEU A 38 -6.81 -12.04 -8.37
CA LEU A 38 -7.94 -11.20 -7.97
C LEU A 38 -9.08 -11.36 -8.97
N PRO A 39 -10.34 -11.33 -8.54
CA PRO A 39 -11.47 -11.17 -9.46
C PRO A 39 -11.33 -9.88 -10.25
N GLY A 40 -11.50 -9.93 -11.57
CA GLY A 40 -11.37 -8.76 -12.41
C GLY A 40 -11.10 -9.05 -13.87
N GLY A 41 -11.31 -8.03 -14.71
CA GLY A 41 -11.17 -8.15 -16.14
C GLY A 41 -11.16 -6.82 -16.87
N PHE A 42 -11.42 -6.86 -18.17
CA PHE A 42 -11.39 -5.67 -19.00
C PHE A 42 -12.59 -4.77 -18.76
N VAL A 43 -12.32 -3.45 -18.77
CA VAL A 43 -13.37 -2.42 -18.75
C VAL A 43 -14.02 -2.36 -20.14
N ASN A 44 -15.33 -2.53 -20.22
CA ASN A 44 -16.05 -2.45 -21.48
C ASN A 44 -16.13 -0.99 -21.98
N PRO A 45 -16.35 -0.77 -23.30
CA PRO A 45 -16.70 0.56 -23.79
C PRO A 45 -17.87 1.17 -23.03
N GLU A 46 -17.76 2.45 -22.65
CA GLU A 46 -18.77 3.20 -21.88
C GLU A 46 -19.00 2.73 -20.43
N GLU A 47 -18.23 1.76 -19.95
CA GLU A 47 -18.23 1.30 -18.57
C GLU A 47 -17.13 2.02 -17.77
N ASP A 48 -17.43 2.45 -16.55
CA ASP A 48 -16.38 2.89 -15.64
C ASP A 48 -15.70 1.71 -14.94
N SER A 49 -14.46 1.92 -14.48
CA SER A 49 -13.67 0.85 -13.87
C SER A 49 -14.27 0.28 -12.58
N PHE A 50 -15.06 1.07 -11.84
CA PHE A 50 -15.73 0.58 -10.65
C PHE A 50 -16.86 -0.39 -11.00
N THR A 51 -17.67 -0.04 -11.98
CA THR A 51 -18.75 -0.91 -12.51
C THR A 51 -18.16 -2.20 -13.06
N ALA A 52 -17.05 -2.12 -13.81
CA ALA A 52 -16.34 -3.29 -14.32
C ALA A 52 -15.87 -4.22 -13.19
N ALA A 53 -15.27 -3.69 -12.13
CA ALA A 53 -14.79 -4.49 -10.99
C ALA A 53 -15.94 -5.25 -10.31
N ILE A 54 -17.11 -4.61 -10.14
CA ILE A 54 -18.30 -5.27 -9.57
C ILE A 54 -18.85 -6.34 -10.50
N ARG A 55 -18.96 -6.03 -11.80
CA ARG A 55 -19.48 -6.97 -12.81
C ARG A 55 -18.59 -8.22 -12.88
N GLU A 56 -17.30 -8.06 -13.04
CA GLU A 56 -16.34 -9.16 -13.12
C GLU A 56 -16.36 -10.01 -11.85
N THR A 57 -16.38 -9.37 -10.66
CA THR A 57 -16.51 -10.12 -9.41
C THR A 57 -17.73 -11.00 -9.37
N LYS A 58 -18.88 -10.47 -9.80
CA LYS A 58 -20.14 -11.22 -9.85
C LYS A 58 -20.09 -12.34 -10.88
N GLU A 59 -19.55 -12.08 -12.06
CA GLU A 59 -19.43 -13.05 -13.15
C GLU A 59 -18.52 -14.22 -12.76
N GLU A 60 -17.35 -13.94 -12.18
CA GLU A 60 -16.35 -14.95 -11.85
C GLU A 60 -16.60 -15.68 -10.53
N THR A 61 -17.26 -15.06 -9.54
CA THR A 61 -17.42 -15.66 -8.20
C THR A 61 -18.86 -15.88 -7.76
N GLY A 62 -19.82 -15.26 -8.43
CA GLY A 62 -21.21 -15.22 -8.00
C GLY A 62 -21.49 -14.25 -6.85
N THR A 63 -20.48 -13.59 -6.31
CA THR A 63 -20.61 -12.67 -5.16
C THR A 63 -21.13 -11.31 -5.61
N ILE A 64 -22.09 -10.77 -4.86
CA ILE A 64 -22.58 -9.41 -5.05
C ILE A 64 -21.94 -8.52 -3.98
N ILE A 65 -21.21 -7.51 -4.42
CA ILE A 65 -20.58 -6.53 -3.55
C ILE A 65 -21.38 -5.23 -3.62
N SER A 66 -21.80 -4.71 -2.47
CA SER A 66 -22.60 -3.48 -2.38
C SER A 66 -21.95 -2.38 -1.53
N ASN A 67 -20.74 -2.62 -1.02
CA ASN A 67 -20.07 -1.70 -0.11
C ASN A 67 -19.31 -0.60 -0.87
N ASN A 68 -19.09 0.54 -0.21
CA ASN A 68 -18.28 1.63 -0.76
C ASN A 68 -16.83 1.16 -0.93
N PRO A 69 -16.30 1.16 -2.14
CA PRO A 69 -14.93 0.74 -2.41
C PRO A 69 -13.92 1.81 -2.01
N ILE A 70 -12.69 1.37 -1.82
CA ILE A 70 -11.54 2.24 -1.68
C ILE A 70 -10.65 1.98 -2.89
N LEU A 71 -10.43 2.99 -3.74
CA LEU A 71 -9.46 2.88 -4.83
C LEU A 71 -8.05 2.82 -4.21
N ILE A 72 -7.39 1.68 -4.31
CA ILE A 72 -6.07 1.45 -3.72
C ILE A 72 -4.93 1.49 -4.72
N TYR A 73 -5.24 1.34 -6.00
CA TYR A 73 -4.27 1.42 -7.08
C TYR A 73 -4.95 1.85 -8.38
N LYS A 74 -4.23 2.65 -9.17
CA LYS A 74 -4.58 2.93 -10.56
C LYS A 74 -3.29 3.16 -11.35
N GLY A 75 -3.10 2.43 -12.42
CA GLY A 75 -1.94 2.62 -13.31
C GLY A 75 -1.46 1.34 -13.97
N LEU A 76 -0.26 1.44 -14.54
CA LEU A 76 0.42 0.37 -15.26
C LEU A 76 0.78 -0.78 -14.32
N VAL A 77 0.50 -2.00 -14.72
CA VAL A 77 0.87 -3.23 -13.99
C VAL A 77 1.87 -4.07 -14.78
N ASN A 78 2.64 -4.88 -14.06
CA ASN A 78 3.54 -5.85 -14.69
C ASN A 78 2.75 -7.10 -15.09
N ASP A 79 2.16 -7.05 -16.28
CA ASP A 79 1.40 -8.16 -16.84
C ASP A 79 2.21 -8.83 -17.96
N PRO A 80 2.28 -10.17 -18.04
CA PRO A 80 3.02 -10.87 -19.08
C PRO A 80 2.50 -10.62 -20.50
N ARG A 81 1.34 -10.01 -20.65
CA ARG A 81 0.77 -9.59 -21.95
C ARG A 81 1.31 -8.25 -22.44
N ASN A 82 1.98 -7.48 -21.58
CA ASN A 82 2.51 -6.17 -21.94
C ASN A 82 3.60 -6.28 -23.02
N SER A 83 3.60 -5.31 -23.92
CA SER A 83 4.58 -5.15 -24.99
C SER A 83 4.98 -3.67 -25.14
N GLN A 84 5.87 -3.36 -26.08
CA GLN A 84 6.25 -1.98 -26.36
C GLN A 84 5.08 -1.13 -26.91
N THR A 85 4.10 -1.77 -27.54
CA THR A 85 2.99 -1.07 -28.20
C THR A 85 1.66 -1.22 -27.49
N SER A 86 1.53 -2.15 -26.54
CA SER A 86 0.28 -2.45 -25.85
C SER A 86 0.56 -2.86 -24.41
N TRP A 87 -0.14 -2.28 -23.46
CA TRP A 87 0.06 -2.57 -22.04
C TRP A 87 -1.27 -2.51 -21.26
N ILE A 88 -1.25 -3.06 -20.06
CA ILE A 88 -2.41 -3.04 -19.15
C ILE A 88 -2.24 -1.96 -18.09
N GLU A 89 -3.29 -1.15 -17.95
CA GLU A 89 -3.49 -0.26 -16.82
C GLU A 89 -4.73 -0.71 -16.06
N THR A 90 -4.57 -1.00 -14.77
CA THR A 90 -5.69 -1.44 -13.94
C THR A 90 -6.11 -0.39 -12.93
N SER A 91 -7.41 -0.42 -12.58
CA SER A 91 -7.95 0.25 -11.39
C SER A 91 -8.34 -0.80 -10.38
N VAL A 92 -7.79 -0.76 -9.18
CA VAL A 92 -8.01 -1.77 -8.14
C VAL A 92 -8.79 -1.20 -6.98
N TYR A 93 -9.89 -1.85 -6.66
CA TYR A 93 -10.80 -1.46 -5.60
C TYR A 93 -10.74 -2.43 -4.42
N LEU A 94 -10.51 -1.90 -3.21
CA LEU A 94 -10.58 -2.65 -1.97
C LEU A 94 -12.00 -2.62 -1.42
N PHE A 95 -12.57 -3.79 -1.22
CA PHE A 95 -13.85 -4.01 -0.55
C PHE A 95 -13.61 -4.71 0.79
N ILE A 96 -14.12 -4.13 1.85
CA ILE A 96 -14.05 -4.70 3.20
C ILE A 96 -15.40 -5.32 3.51
N VAL A 97 -15.42 -6.62 3.73
CA VAL A 97 -16.64 -7.37 4.02
C VAL A 97 -16.60 -7.97 5.43
N ASN A 98 -17.73 -8.06 6.09
CA ASN A 98 -17.83 -8.61 7.44
C ASN A 98 -18.26 -10.10 7.44
N GLU A 99 -18.80 -10.59 6.34
CA GLU A 99 -19.27 -11.94 6.18
C GLU A 99 -18.62 -12.62 4.98
N LEU A 100 -18.46 -13.95 5.05
CA LEU A 100 -17.97 -14.75 3.94
C LEU A 100 -19.20 -15.27 3.16
N SER A 101 -19.35 -14.81 1.92
CA SER A 101 -20.35 -15.34 1.01
C SER A 101 -19.98 -16.71 0.48
N GLU A 102 -20.96 -17.51 0.10
CA GLU A 102 -20.72 -18.69 -0.74
C GLU A 102 -20.19 -18.22 -2.11
N VAL A 103 -19.14 -18.90 -2.56
CA VAL A 103 -18.47 -18.57 -3.83
C VAL A 103 -18.25 -19.82 -4.67
N SER A 104 -18.24 -19.65 -5.98
CA SER A 104 -17.92 -20.73 -6.91
C SER A 104 -17.31 -20.11 -8.18
N GLY A 105 -16.28 -20.76 -8.72
CA GLY A 105 -15.71 -20.35 -10.00
C GLY A 105 -16.78 -20.37 -11.10
N ARG A 106 -16.84 -19.31 -11.89
CA ARG A 106 -17.77 -19.11 -13.00
C ARG A 106 -17.07 -18.36 -14.11
N ASP A 107 -17.70 -18.28 -15.27
CA ASP A 107 -17.16 -17.67 -16.47
C ASP A 107 -15.80 -18.29 -16.84
N ASP A 108 -14.71 -17.53 -16.88
CA ASP A 108 -13.37 -18.05 -17.16
C ASP A 108 -12.58 -18.46 -15.90
N ALA A 109 -13.15 -18.29 -14.70
CA ALA A 109 -12.62 -18.79 -13.44
C ALA A 109 -13.02 -20.24 -13.21
N ILE A 110 -12.04 -21.14 -13.11
CA ILE A 110 -12.29 -22.57 -12.86
C ILE A 110 -12.62 -22.86 -11.39
N ASP A 111 -12.29 -21.95 -10.47
CA ASP A 111 -12.57 -22.03 -9.05
C ASP A 111 -12.61 -20.63 -8.44
N ALA A 112 -13.27 -20.48 -7.28
CA ALA A 112 -13.24 -19.30 -6.45
C ALA A 112 -13.27 -19.69 -4.98
N ALA A 113 -12.40 -19.07 -4.15
CA ALA A 113 -12.28 -19.43 -2.75
C ALA A 113 -11.87 -18.26 -1.86
N TRP A 114 -12.29 -18.32 -0.61
CA TRP A 114 -11.78 -17.50 0.46
C TRP A 114 -10.49 -18.10 1.04
N LEU A 115 -9.34 -17.54 0.68
CA LEU A 115 -8.03 -18.01 1.14
C LEU A 115 -7.54 -17.18 2.34
N PRO A 116 -6.79 -17.81 3.27
CA PRO A 116 -6.21 -17.11 4.42
C PRO A 116 -5.12 -16.15 3.97
N LEU A 117 -5.10 -14.92 4.54
CA LEU A 117 -4.16 -13.87 4.19
C LEU A 117 -2.70 -14.19 4.56
N ASP A 118 -2.49 -15.01 5.57
CA ASP A 118 -1.17 -15.43 6.07
C ASP A 118 -0.53 -16.55 5.25
N ASN A 119 -1.30 -17.24 4.40
CA ASN A 119 -0.82 -18.35 3.57
C ASN A 119 -1.39 -18.28 2.17
N LEU A 120 -1.06 -17.22 1.45
CA LEU A 120 -1.48 -17.05 0.06
C LEU A 120 -0.52 -17.78 -0.89
N PRO A 121 -1.06 -18.47 -1.90
CA PRO A 121 -0.25 -18.96 -3.01
C PRO A 121 0.34 -17.77 -3.79
N LYS A 122 1.33 -18.04 -4.63
CA LYS A 122 1.77 -17.06 -5.61
C LYS A 122 0.61 -16.66 -6.52
N LEU A 123 0.40 -15.35 -6.66
CA LEU A 123 -0.68 -14.83 -7.47
C LEU A 123 -0.19 -14.47 -8.89
N TYR A 124 -1.14 -14.40 -9.80
CA TYR A 124 -0.89 -14.02 -11.18
C TYR A 124 -0.36 -12.58 -11.29
N ALA A 125 0.61 -12.37 -12.17
CA ALA A 125 1.18 -11.06 -12.50
C ALA A 125 1.56 -10.22 -11.26
N SER A 126 1.03 -8.98 -11.15
CA SER A 126 1.27 -8.05 -10.03
C SER A 126 0.28 -8.19 -8.87
N HIS A 127 -0.57 -9.21 -8.85
CA HIS A 127 -1.62 -9.33 -7.84
C HIS A 127 -1.06 -9.51 -6.41
N ASP A 128 0.12 -10.11 -6.24
CA ASP A 128 0.81 -10.20 -4.94
C ASP A 128 1.12 -8.81 -4.36
N GLU A 129 1.65 -7.92 -5.20
CA GLU A 129 1.97 -6.55 -4.81
C GLU A 129 0.71 -5.78 -4.43
N ILE A 130 -0.36 -5.94 -5.21
CA ILE A 130 -1.66 -5.29 -5.00
C ILE A 130 -2.28 -5.74 -3.68
N VAL A 131 -2.29 -7.06 -3.41
CA VAL A 131 -2.81 -7.61 -2.14
C VAL A 131 -2.01 -7.10 -0.96
N THR A 132 -0.68 -7.07 -1.07
CA THR A 132 0.19 -6.53 -0.02
C THR A 132 -0.14 -5.06 0.28
N ARG A 133 -0.40 -4.26 -0.75
CA ARG A 133 -0.86 -2.87 -0.61
C ARG A 133 -2.19 -2.76 0.13
N ALA A 134 -3.15 -3.63 -0.19
CA ALA A 134 -4.45 -3.65 0.47
C ALA A 134 -4.32 -3.97 1.96
N ILE A 135 -3.50 -4.95 2.31
CA ILE A 135 -3.22 -5.33 3.69
C ILE A 135 -2.53 -4.18 4.44
N ASP A 136 -1.53 -3.54 3.82
CA ASP A 136 -0.84 -2.38 4.40
C ASP A 136 -1.81 -1.21 4.63
N TYR A 137 -2.69 -0.94 3.67
CA TYR A 137 -3.76 0.05 3.83
C TYR A 137 -4.66 -0.27 5.02
N LEU A 138 -5.11 -1.51 5.16
CA LEU A 138 -5.96 -1.94 6.28
C LEU A 138 -5.24 -1.79 7.62
N SER A 139 -3.99 -2.19 7.70
CA SER A 139 -3.17 -2.07 8.91
C SER A 139 -2.98 -0.59 9.32
N CYS A 140 -2.97 0.33 8.36
CA CYS A 140 -2.84 1.76 8.58
C CYS A 140 -4.19 2.50 8.70
N ARG A 141 -5.33 1.81 8.58
CA ARG A 141 -6.66 2.44 8.59
C ARG A 141 -6.91 3.26 9.87
N SER A 142 -6.41 2.81 11.00
CA SER A 142 -6.50 3.56 12.26
C SER A 142 -5.73 4.87 12.20
N LEU A 143 -4.54 4.88 11.56
CA LEU A 143 -3.75 6.10 11.38
C LEU A 143 -4.47 7.10 10.49
N ILE A 144 -5.08 6.62 9.39
CA ILE A 144 -5.87 7.45 8.48
C ILE A 144 -7.05 8.08 9.23
N LYS A 145 -7.79 7.29 10.00
CA LYS A 145 -8.91 7.80 10.81
C LYS A 145 -8.48 8.85 11.83
N ILE A 146 -7.32 8.68 12.48
CA ILE A 146 -6.78 9.68 13.38
C ILE A 146 -6.46 10.96 12.59
N ALA A 147 -5.82 10.84 11.43
CA ALA A 147 -5.48 11.99 10.61
C ALA A 147 -6.68 12.75 10.05
N GLU A 148 -7.77 12.07 9.70
CA GLU A 148 -8.98 12.67 9.11
C GLU A 148 -9.97 13.21 10.14
N PHE A 149 -10.11 12.53 11.27
CA PHE A 149 -11.16 12.79 12.27
C PHE A 149 -10.60 13.29 13.62
N SER A 150 -9.36 13.74 13.63
CA SER A 150 -8.79 14.40 14.82
C SER A 150 -9.40 15.78 14.99
N GLU A 151 -9.70 16.13 16.24
CA GLU A 151 -10.09 17.49 16.60
C GLU A 151 -8.89 18.32 17.07
N ASN A 152 -7.78 17.65 17.38
CA ASN A 152 -6.58 18.27 17.92
C ASN A 152 -5.41 18.15 16.93
N TYR A 153 -5.03 19.30 16.37
CA TYR A 153 -3.89 19.39 15.46
C TYR A 153 -2.82 20.32 16.04
N ARG A 154 -1.58 19.84 16.06
CA ARG A 154 -0.44 20.67 16.44
C ARG A 154 0.54 20.77 15.28
N ASN A 155 0.73 21.98 14.75
CA ASN A 155 1.78 22.24 13.78
C ASN A 155 3.17 22.13 14.44
N ILE A 156 4.07 21.43 13.75
CA ILE A 156 5.46 21.33 14.19
C ILE A 156 6.27 22.37 13.43
N ASN A 157 6.81 23.34 14.17
CA ASN A 157 7.77 24.31 13.66
C ASN A 157 9.17 23.69 13.75
N GLY A 158 9.91 23.71 12.64
CA GLY A 158 11.30 23.25 12.58
C GLY A 158 11.60 22.42 11.34
N GLY A 159 12.88 22.36 10.97
CA GLY A 159 13.34 21.73 9.76
C GLY A 159 12.95 22.51 8.51
N HIS A 160 13.06 21.88 7.34
CA HIS A 160 12.71 22.52 6.07
C HIS A 160 11.23 22.89 6.05
N MET A 161 10.93 24.19 6.00
CA MET A 161 9.57 24.76 5.97
C MET A 161 8.80 24.45 4.66
N GLN A 162 9.27 23.52 3.85
CA GLN A 162 8.69 23.16 2.56
C GLN A 162 7.48 22.22 2.69
N TYR A 163 7.32 21.60 3.85
CA TYR A 163 6.23 20.69 4.16
C TYR A 163 5.42 21.21 5.34
N ASP A 164 4.11 21.05 5.26
CA ASP A 164 3.27 21.14 6.44
C ASP A 164 3.51 19.86 7.26
N LYS A 165 3.85 20.03 8.53
CA LYS A 165 4.12 18.95 9.49
C LYS A 165 3.16 19.10 10.63
N ILE A 166 2.34 18.10 10.83
CA ILE A 166 1.23 18.15 11.76
C ILE A 166 1.27 16.88 12.63
N ILE A 167 1.08 17.04 13.93
CA ILE A 167 0.66 15.93 14.79
C ILE A 167 -0.83 16.04 14.98
N ALA A 168 -1.55 14.99 14.62
CA ALA A 168 -2.98 14.85 14.89
C ALA A 168 -3.17 13.81 16.01
N THR A 169 -4.00 14.13 17.00
CA THR A 169 -4.25 13.26 18.16
C THR A 169 -5.74 12.99 18.31
N LYS A 170 -6.09 11.71 18.53
CA LYS A 170 -7.44 11.25 18.84
C LYS A 170 -7.37 10.11 19.84
N ASN A 171 -8.10 10.20 20.96
CA ASN A 171 -8.14 9.17 22.00
C ASN A 171 -6.75 8.70 22.44
N ASP A 172 -5.86 9.63 22.79
CA ASP A 172 -4.46 9.40 23.20
C ASP A 172 -3.54 8.75 22.13
N HIS A 173 -4.06 8.51 20.94
CA HIS A 173 -3.26 8.06 19.80
C HIS A 173 -2.89 9.25 18.92
N SER A 174 -1.62 9.34 18.57
CA SER A 174 -1.10 10.43 17.75
C SER A 174 -0.49 9.90 16.46
N VAL A 175 -0.67 10.66 15.39
CA VAL A 175 -0.02 10.42 14.10
C VAL A 175 0.72 11.66 13.65
N PHE A 176 1.82 11.44 12.95
CA PHE A 176 2.57 12.49 12.27
C PHE A 176 2.14 12.54 10.81
N ILE A 177 1.72 13.72 10.37
CA ILE A 177 1.26 13.99 9.01
C ILE A 177 2.27 14.92 8.35
N LYS A 178 2.71 14.57 7.14
CA LYS A 178 3.60 15.36 6.31
C LYS A 178 3.01 15.50 4.92
N ARG A 179 2.87 16.72 4.45
CA ARG A 179 2.38 17.01 3.09
C ARG A 179 3.07 18.24 2.53
N THR A 180 3.04 18.40 1.20
CA THR A 180 3.62 19.58 0.56
C THR A 180 2.79 20.82 0.92
N SER A 181 3.47 21.89 1.32
CA SER A 181 2.78 23.13 1.66
C SER A 181 2.13 23.77 0.44
N THR A 182 0.90 24.24 0.60
CA THR A 182 0.14 24.97 -0.44
C THR A 182 0.72 26.36 -0.77
N LYS A 183 1.70 26.83 0.02
CA LYS A 183 2.38 28.11 -0.20
C LYS A 183 3.24 28.17 -1.47
N TYR A 184 3.55 27.01 -2.06
CA TYR A 184 4.42 26.92 -3.23
C TYR A 184 3.61 26.67 -4.52
N GLY A 185 4.10 27.21 -5.63
CA GLY A 185 3.56 26.94 -6.96
C GLY A 185 3.77 25.49 -7.39
N ASP A 186 3.03 25.05 -8.41
CA ASP A 186 2.88 23.65 -8.81
C ASP A 186 4.19 22.94 -9.13
N ILE A 187 5.12 23.60 -9.84
CA ILE A 187 6.42 22.99 -10.20
C ILE A 187 7.20 22.59 -8.94
N LYS A 188 7.27 23.49 -7.95
CA LYS A 188 7.97 23.21 -6.70
C LYS A 188 7.23 22.16 -5.88
N ARG A 189 5.89 22.21 -5.85
CA ARG A 189 5.07 21.22 -5.18
C ARG A 189 5.25 19.84 -5.77
N ASN A 190 5.28 19.68 -7.08
CA ASN A 190 5.52 18.41 -7.74
C ASN A 190 6.88 17.81 -7.36
N ARG A 191 7.93 18.61 -7.35
CA ARG A 191 9.24 18.16 -6.87
C ARG A 191 9.23 17.72 -5.41
N LEU A 192 8.54 18.43 -4.53
CA LEU A 192 8.41 18.08 -3.12
C LEU A 192 7.59 16.79 -2.92
N ARG A 193 6.57 16.57 -3.74
CA ARG A 193 5.81 15.31 -3.74
C ARG A 193 6.68 14.12 -4.09
N GLN A 194 7.55 14.24 -5.08
CA GLN A 194 8.50 13.18 -5.44
C GLN A 194 9.42 12.82 -4.28
N TYR A 195 9.92 13.81 -3.52
CA TYR A 195 10.69 13.53 -2.32
C TYR A 195 9.87 12.82 -1.22
N LEU A 196 8.60 13.19 -1.03
CA LEU A 196 7.73 12.47 -0.08
C LEU A 196 7.51 11.01 -0.49
N ARG A 197 7.33 10.75 -1.77
CA ARG A 197 7.21 9.38 -2.30
C ARG A 197 8.48 8.57 -2.05
N LYS A 198 9.63 9.17 -2.32
CA LYS A 198 10.93 8.55 -2.04
C LYS A 198 11.11 8.27 -0.54
N GLU A 199 10.73 9.21 0.32
CA GLU A 199 10.77 9.02 1.78
C GLU A 199 9.86 7.87 2.23
N ALA A 200 8.62 7.81 1.74
CA ALA A 200 7.68 6.75 2.04
C ALA A 200 8.20 5.36 1.60
N PHE A 201 8.77 5.30 0.39
CA PHE A 201 9.41 4.08 -0.09
C PHE A 201 10.61 3.67 0.78
N THR A 202 11.49 4.62 1.11
CA THR A 202 12.67 4.34 1.95
C THR A 202 12.25 3.79 3.31
N ILE A 203 11.21 4.34 3.93
CA ILE A 203 10.69 3.84 5.21
C ILE A 203 10.15 2.41 5.04
N SER A 204 9.41 2.14 3.99
CA SER A 204 8.89 0.80 3.69
C SER A 204 10.03 -0.19 3.43
N TYR A 205 11.05 0.21 2.68
CA TYR A 205 12.25 -0.58 2.40
C TYR A 205 13.01 -0.94 3.68
N LEU A 206 13.30 0.04 4.52
CA LEU A 206 14.00 -0.16 5.80
C LEU A 206 13.22 -1.09 6.73
N ARG A 207 11.89 -0.92 6.81
CA ARG A 207 11.01 -1.78 7.59
C ARG A 207 11.05 -3.23 7.12
N CYS A 208 11.04 -3.42 5.81
CA CYS A 208 11.14 -4.74 5.18
C CYS A 208 12.45 -5.47 5.51
N HIS A 209 13.51 -4.70 5.77
CA HIS A 209 14.81 -5.22 6.17
C HIS A 209 15.00 -5.30 7.71
N GLY A 210 13.94 -5.07 8.47
CA GLY A 210 13.97 -5.21 9.94
C GLY A 210 14.54 -4.02 10.70
N TYR A 211 14.76 -2.85 10.04
CA TYR A 211 15.23 -1.67 10.74
C TYR A 211 14.17 -1.13 11.70
N SER A 212 14.53 -1.01 12.96
CA SER A 212 13.61 -0.61 14.04
C SER A 212 13.61 0.89 14.35
N GLY A 213 14.54 1.66 13.73
CA GLY A 213 14.67 3.11 13.94
C GLY A 213 13.67 3.97 13.16
N ILE A 214 12.58 3.39 12.64
CA ILE A 214 11.55 4.05 11.83
C ILE A 214 10.14 3.74 12.35
N PRO A 215 9.11 4.51 11.95
CA PRO A 215 7.73 4.20 12.30
C PRO A 215 7.34 2.79 11.87
N SER A 216 6.71 2.04 12.77
CA SER A 216 6.25 0.67 12.51
C SER A 216 5.13 0.63 11.48
N ARG A 217 4.32 1.69 11.39
CA ARG A 217 3.26 1.86 10.40
C ARG A 217 3.35 3.23 9.74
N SER A 218 3.14 3.25 8.43
CA SER A 218 3.05 4.48 7.65
C SER A 218 2.32 4.22 6.34
N ILE A 219 1.68 5.24 5.80
CA ILE A 219 1.00 5.16 4.51
C ILE A 219 1.15 6.47 3.74
N LEU A 220 1.42 6.37 2.45
CA LEU A 220 1.34 7.48 1.51
C LEU A 220 0.00 7.42 0.79
N ARG A 221 -0.82 8.44 0.98
CA ARG A 221 -2.14 8.56 0.33
C ARG A 221 -2.00 9.05 -1.11
N ASP A 222 -3.08 8.90 -1.86
CA ASP A 222 -3.15 9.33 -3.26
C ASP A 222 -2.99 10.84 -3.46
N ASP A 223 -3.33 11.64 -2.45
CA ASP A 223 -3.11 13.09 -2.42
C ASP A 223 -1.67 13.50 -2.03
N ASP A 224 -0.75 12.53 -1.97
CA ASP A 224 0.63 12.70 -1.50
C ASP A 224 0.74 13.21 -0.05
N THR A 225 -0.25 12.88 0.78
CA THR A 225 -0.17 13.05 2.24
C THR A 225 0.48 11.80 2.85
N PHE A 226 1.61 11.97 3.51
CA PHE A 226 2.31 10.90 4.21
C PHE A 226 1.90 10.90 5.68
N ILE A 227 1.31 9.82 6.14
CA ILE A 227 0.85 9.61 7.51
C ILE A 227 1.70 8.52 8.14
N MET A 228 2.23 8.78 9.34
CA MET A 228 3.07 7.86 10.08
C MET A 228 2.59 7.74 11.52
N GLU A 229 2.75 6.56 12.10
CA GLU A 229 2.65 6.39 13.54
C GLU A 229 3.73 7.24 14.23
N THR A 230 3.40 7.87 15.35
CA THR A 230 4.41 8.60 16.12
C THR A 230 5.34 7.61 16.81
N MET A 231 6.63 7.78 16.63
CA MET A 231 7.66 6.92 17.25
C MET A 231 7.88 7.20 18.73
N THR A 232 7.23 8.20 19.26
CA THR A 232 7.45 8.64 20.64
C THR A 232 6.23 8.35 21.49
N SER A 233 6.47 7.74 22.64
CA SER A 233 5.59 7.92 23.80
C SER A 233 5.42 9.44 24.05
N ASN A 234 4.45 9.83 24.84
CA ASN A 234 4.19 11.23 25.22
C ASN A 234 5.42 12.04 25.72
N GLU A 235 6.57 11.39 25.86
CA GLU A 235 7.81 11.94 26.41
C GLU A 235 8.79 12.54 25.37
N GLY A 236 8.53 12.40 24.07
CA GLY A 236 9.34 13.03 23.02
C GLY A 236 10.38 12.09 22.37
N TRP A 237 11.20 12.62 21.49
CA TRP A 237 12.25 11.92 20.80
C TRP A 237 13.26 11.32 21.77
N LEU A 238 13.90 10.14 21.45
CA LEU A 238 14.89 9.47 22.26
C LEU A 238 15.91 10.42 22.91
N TRP A 239 16.36 11.44 22.19
CA TRP A 239 17.29 12.45 22.68
C TRP A 239 16.71 13.49 23.65
N ARG A 240 15.38 13.44 23.91
CA ARG A 240 14.68 14.26 24.93
C ARG A 240 14.16 13.42 26.08
N ALA A 241 14.41 12.15 26.11
CA ALA A 241 14.02 11.30 27.22
C ALA A 241 14.71 11.80 28.49
N LYS A 242 13.91 12.35 29.39
CA LYS A 242 14.41 13.05 30.59
C LYS A 242 15.23 12.20 31.55
N ASN A 243 15.26 10.89 31.35
CA ASN A 243 15.83 9.92 32.27
C ASN A 243 16.90 9.01 31.64
N GLU A 244 17.27 9.18 30.39
CA GLU A 244 18.37 8.42 29.79
C GLU A 244 19.71 9.08 30.12
N THR A 245 20.66 8.27 30.58
CA THR A 245 22.06 8.70 30.69
C THR A 245 22.66 8.86 29.30
N LEU A 246 23.65 9.74 29.15
CA LEU A 246 24.36 9.91 27.87
C LEU A 246 24.90 8.58 27.32
N ASP A 247 25.37 7.70 28.20
CA ASP A 247 25.90 6.39 27.83
C ASP A 247 24.80 5.46 27.25
N ALA A 248 23.61 5.45 27.86
CA ALA A 248 22.46 4.71 27.36
C ALA A 248 22.03 5.22 25.97
N TYR A 249 22.02 6.53 25.79
CA TYR A 249 21.71 7.16 24.50
C TYR A 249 22.74 6.78 23.42
N VAL A 250 24.04 6.90 23.73
CA VAL A 250 25.13 6.56 22.81
C VAL A 250 25.07 5.09 22.42
N LYS A 251 24.82 4.20 23.38
CA LYS A 251 24.63 2.78 23.13
C LYS A 251 23.45 2.51 22.19
N SER A 252 22.29 3.08 22.47
CA SER A 252 21.10 2.93 21.64
C SER A 252 21.33 3.49 20.22
N ALA A 253 21.97 4.64 20.09
CA ALA A 253 22.30 5.22 18.79
C ALA A 253 23.24 4.30 18.00
N LYS A 254 24.26 3.74 18.66
CA LYS A 254 25.20 2.80 18.02
C LYS A 254 24.47 1.56 17.51
N GLU A 255 23.62 0.95 18.33
CA GLU A 255 22.81 -0.21 17.91
C GLU A 255 22.00 0.08 16.64
N LYS A 256 21.42 1.28 16.53
CA LYS A 256 20.67 1.69 15.33
C LYS A 256 21.56 1.91 14.11
N PHE A 257 22.77 2.42 14.30
CA PHE A 257 23.73 2.52 13.20
C PHE A 257 24.20 1.15 12.75
N ASP A 258 24.50 0.23 13.69
CA ASP A 258 24.90 -1.14 13.37
C ASP A 258 23.78 -1.90 12.63
N GLU A 259 22.51 -1.70 12.99
CA GLU A 259 21.36 -2.22 12.24
C GLU A 259 21.36 -1.67 10.80
N LEU A 260 21.59 -0.37 10.63
CA LEU A 260 21.52 0.31 9.33
C LEU A 260 22.65 -0.12 8.39
N GLU A 261 23.87 -0.31 8.91
CA GLU A 261 25.04 -0.75 8.13
C GLU A 261 24.84 -2.14 7.50
N ASN A 262 24.01 -2.99 8.12
CA ASN A 262 23.69 -4.33 7.62
C ASN A 262 22.58 -4.35 6.57
N ILE A 263 21.93 -3.21 6.32
CA ILE A 263 20.85 -3.12 5.31
C ILE A 263 21.47 -2.76 3.97
N PRO A 264 21.21 -3.57 2.91
CA PRO A 264 21.70 -3.23 1.58
C PRO A 264 21.10 -1.90 1.13
N LEU A 265 21.87 -1.13 0.37
CA LEU A 265 21.34 0.10 -0.23
C LEU A 265 20.17 -0.23 -1.16
N PRO A 266 19.11 0.58 -1.16
CA PRO A 266 18.06 0.42 -2.15
C PRO A 266 18.65 0.60 -3.56
N PRO A 267 18.10 -0.10 -4.56
CA PRO A 267 18.56 0.06 -5.95
C PRO A 267 18.52 1.53 -6.39
N ASP A 268 19.52 1.96 -7.14
CA ASP A 268 19.65 3.35 -7.67
C ASP A 268 18.58 3.75 -8.69
N THR A 269 17.56 2.95 -8.88
CA THR A 269 16.49 3.09 -9.88
C THR A 269 15.43 4.14 -9.51
N PHE A 270 15.73 5.06 -8.60
CA PHE A 270 14.79 6.15 -8.29
C PHE A 270 14.88 7.27 -9.31
N ASP A 271 14.21 7.10 -10.44
CA ASP A 271 13.91 8.21 -11.33
C ASP A 271 12.92 9.17 -10.63
N ILE A 272 13.43 10.33 -10.25
CA ILE A 272 12.67 11.38 -9.55
C ILE A 272 11.61 12.00 -10.47
N GLU A 273 11.73 11.81 -11.78
CA GLU A 273 10.81 12.36 -12.78
C GLU A 273 9.63 11.44 -13.11
N SER A 274 9.67 10.20 -12.63
CA SER A 274 8.61 9.23 -12.87
C SER A 274 7.27 9.64 -12.26
N SER A 275 6.18 9.14 -12.84
CA SER A 275 4.84 9.27 -12.24
C SER A 275 4.78 8.57 -10.87
N ARG A 276 3.82 8.96 -10.01
CA ARG A 276 3.62 8.31 -8.72
C ARG A 276 3.52 6.78 -8.83
N ASP A 277 2.74 6.32 -9.80
CA ASP A 277 2.50 4.89 -9.98
C ASP A 277 3.75 4.16 -10.50
N SER A 278 4.51 4.76 -11.40
CA SER A 278 5.82 4.24 -11.81
C SER A 278 6.79 4.18 -10.64
N PHE A 279 6.86 5.23 -9.84
CA PHE A 279 7.72 5.26 -8.67
C PHE A 279 7.38 4.15 -7.66
N ILE A 280 6.10 3.99 -7.34
CA ILE A 280 5.65 2.93 -6.43
C ILE A 280 5.90 1.56 -7.04
N LYS A 281 5.63 1.39 -8.35
CA LYS A 281 5.89 0.14 -9.06
C LYS A 281 7.37 -0.22 -9.06
N GLU A 282 8.23 0.73 -9.41
CA GLU A 282 9.68 0.53 -9.42
C GLU A 282 10.21 0.24 -8.00
N GLY A 283 9.69 0.95 -7.01
CA GLY A 283 10.00 0.70 -5.61
C GLY A 283 9.61 -0.72 -5.17
N TRP A 284 8.41 -1.18 -5.51
CA TRP A 284 7.98 -2.54 -5.19
C TRP A 284 8.70 -3.59 -6.03
N ALA A 285 8.98 -3.34 -7.30
CA ALA A 285 9.74 -4.24 -8.15
C ALA A 285 11.19 -4.45 -7.67
N SER A 286 11.75 -3.52 -6.90
CA SER A 286 13.05 -3.67 -6.25
C SER A 286 13.02 -4.61 -5.04
N LEU A 287 11.83 -4.96 -4.55
CA LEU A 287 11.62 -5.90 -3.47
C LEU A 287 11.41 -7.30 -4.08
N ASP A 288 12.26 -8.23 -3.72
CA ASP A 288 12.07 -9.63 -4.07
C ASP A 288 10.86 -10.24 -3.32
N GLU A 289 10.47 -11.45 -3.72
CA GLU A 289 9.31 -12.15 -3.15
C GLU A 289 9.41 -12.32 -1.62
N GLN A 290 10.62 -12.51 -1.08
CA GLN A 290 10.82 -12.66 0.36
C GLN A 290 10.55 -11.35 1.11
N LYS A 291 10.94 -10.22 0.53
CA LYS A 291 10.71 -8.90 1.11
C LYS A 291 9.25 -8.49 1.05
N ILE A 292 8.57 -8.82 -0.05
CA ILE A 292 7.11 -8.62 -0.17
C ILE A 292 6.37 -9.48 0.87
N ALA A 293 6.76 -10.75 1.05
CA ALA A 293 6.19 -11.61 2.08
C ALA A 293 6.43 -11.04 3.49
N LYS A 294 7.61 -10.50 3.74
CA LYS A 294 7.94 -9.86 5.03
C LYS A 294 7.11 -8.60 5.30
N LEU A 295 6.91 -7.75 4.30
CA LEU A 295 6.00 -6.59 4.44
C LEU A 295 4.57 -7.03 4.74
N ARG A 296 4.10 -8.07 4.07
CA ARG A 296 2.77 -8.65 4.32
C ARG A 296 2.64 -9.18 5.75
N GLU A 297 3.61 -9.95 6.22
CA GLU A 297 3.66 -10.46 7.60
C GLU A 297 3.59 -9.32 8.63
N LEU A 298 4.39 -8.27 8.45
CA LEU A 298 4.37 -7.11 9.32
C LEU A 298 3.01 -6.40 9.32
N SER A 299 2.39 -6.24 8.16
CA SER A 299 1.07 -5.61 8.02
C SER A 299 -0.04 -6.46 8.63
N LEU A 300 -0.01 -7.78 8.47
CA LEU A 300 -0.97 -8.71 9.09
C LEU A 300 -0.89 -8.67 10.62
N GLY A 301 0.30 -8.60 11.20
CA GLY A 301 0.48 -8.46 12.65
C GLY A 301 -0.15 -7.18 13.23
N PHE A 302 -0.46 -6.18 12.40
CA PHE A 302 -1.24 -5.01 12.82
C PHE A 302 -2.75 -5.21 12.65
N LEU A 303 -3.19 -6.00 11.67
CA LEU A 303 -4.61 -6.34 11.51
C LEU A 303 -5.13 -7.12 12.73
N ASP A 304 -4.35 -8.05 13.28
CA ASP A 304 -4.70 -8.83 14.48
C ASP A 304 -5.01 -7.95 15.70
N ARG A 305 -4.44 -6.74 15.75
CA ARG A 305 -4.65 -5.79 16.84
C ARG A 305 -5.82 -4.83 16.61
N LEU A 306 -6.46 -4.90 15.43
CA LEU A 306 -7.59 -4.05 15.07
C LEU A 306 -8.94 -4.76 15.20
N THR A 307 -8.93 -6.08 15.35
CA THR A 307 -10.07 -6.95 15.64
C THR A 307 -10.21 -7.17 17.13
#